data_debae43e69f9e4d86f037e4c2d2b73d1
#
_entry.id   debae43e69f9e4d86f037e4c2d2b73d1
#
_cell.length_a   1.000
_cell.length_b   1.000
_cell.length_c   1.000
_cell.angle_alpha   90.00
_cell.angle_beta   90.00
_cell.angle_gamma   90.00
#
_symmetry.space_group_name_H-M   'P 1'
#
loop_
_entity.id
_entity.type
_entity.pdbx_description
1 polymer ?
#
loop_
_entity_poly.entity_id
_entity_poly.type
_entity_poly.pdbx_seq_one_letter_code
_entity_poly.pdbx_strand_id
1 'polypeptide(L)'
;MIGVVLGLAIGGGAGSYWYLAHAENAPPEQAHRAVESGDSAFVDMDRKFVVPLVRGNRVRSLVVVDLRLEVKSSAETRAQELKPKVRDVFLDALYAMAVAGAFDGDLYSNNVQGEMRARLLEAARGVLQEDARAILIGELLRQDQ
;
A
#
# COMPACT_ATOMS: atom_id res chain seq x y z
N MET A 1 79.53 -16.97 -5.80
CA MET A 1 78.84 -16.34 -6.97
C MET A 1 77.46 -15.93 -6.52
N ILE A 2 77.36 -14.85 -6.30
CA ILE A 2 76.41 -13.73 -6.28
C ILE A 2 75.22 -13.98 -7.18
N GLY A 3 74.06 -14.01 -6.64
CA GLY A 3 72.78 -13.95 -7.33
C GLY A 3 71.76 -13.20 -6.50
N VAL A 4 71.64 -11.95 -6.84
CA VAL A 4 70.66 -11.00 -6.29
C VAL A 4 69.27 -11.40 -6.75
N VAL A 5 68.33 -11.53 -5.81
CA VAL A 5 66.89 -11.45 -6.12
C VAL A 5 66.33 -10.25 -5.40
N LEU A 6 66.30 -9.18 -6.13
CA LEU A 6 65.46 -8.01 -5.85
C LEU A 6 64.19 -8.18 -6.69
N GLY A 7 63.06 -8.25 -6.08
CA GLY A 7 61.83 -8.39 -6.86
C GLY A 7 60.57 -8.27 -6.07
N LEU A 8 59.98 -7.07 -6.10
CA LEU A 8 58.52 -6.81 -6.08
C LEU A 8 57.75 -6.95 -4.77
N ALA A 9 57.72 -5.88 -4.06
CA ALA A 9 56.62 -5.51 -3.20
C ALA A 9 56.05 -4.15 -3.64
N ILE A 10 55.36 -4.12 -4.79
CA ILE A 10 54.53 -2.95 -5.18
C ILE A 10 53.33 -3.51 -5.95
N GLY A 11 52.18 -3.65 -5.28
CA GLY A 11 51.00 -4.11 -5.95
C GLY A 11 49.75 -4.27 -5.09
N GLY A 12 49.70 -3.78 -3.86
CA GLY A 12 48.57 -3.98 -2.95
C GLY A 12 47.81 -2.73 -2.50
N GLY A 13 48.26 -1.53 -2.88
CA GLY A 13 47.73 -0.30 -2.29
C GLY A 13 46.68 0.48 -3.08
N ALA A 14 46.53 0.21 -4.38
CA ALA A 14 45.65 1.03 -5.22
C ALA A 14 44.20 0.53 -5.33
N GLY A 15 43.93 -0.73 -5.02
CA GLY A 15 42.58 -1.31 -5.14
C GLY A 15 41.67 -1.00 -3.97
N SER A 16 42.22 -0.88 -2.78
CA SER A 16 41.41 -0.60 -1.58
C SER A 16 41.03 0.89 -1.44
N TYR A 17 41.83 1.78 -1.98
CA TYR A 17 41.50 3.22 -1.99
C TYR A 17 40.37 3.56 -2.94
N TRP A 18 40.23 2.82 -4.02
CA TRP A 18 39.16 3.03 -4.99
C TRP A 18 37.78 2.59 -4.44
N TYR A 19 37.79 1.57 -3.61
CA TYR A 19 36.54 1.07 -3.00
C TYR A 19 35.99 2.02 -1.93
N LEU A 20 36.84 2.69 -1.18
CA LEU A 20 36.44 3.65 -0.16
C LEU A 20 35.99 4.99 -0.76
N ALA A 21 36.60 5.42 -1.87
CA ALA A 21 36.25 6.69 -2.52
C ALA A 21 34.93 6.63 -3.32
N HIS A 22 34.42 5.42 -3.67
CA HIS A 22 33.16 5.27 -4.38
C HIS A 22 31.96 4.94 -3.45
N ALA A 23 32.22 4.67 -2.18
CA ALA A 23 31.17 4.48 -1.20
C ALA A 23 30.52 5.80 -0.75
N GLU A 24 31.18 6.94 -1.02
CA GLU A 24 30.72 8.26 -0.54
C GLU A 24 29.85 9.01 -1.55
N ASN A 25 29.73 8.50 -2.78
CA ASN A 25 28.90 9.05 -3.85
C ASN A 25 27.83 8.07 -4.38
N ALA A 26 27.44 7.09 -3.58
CA ALA A 26 26.17 6.43 -3.83
C ALA A 26 25.08 7.52 -3.70
N PRO A 27 24.21 7.73 -4.72
CA PRO A 27 23.05 8.56 -4.54
C PRO A 27 22.39 8.08 -3.24
N PRO A 28 21.79 8.97 -2.44
CA PRO A 28 20.99 8.48 -1.33
C PRO A 28 19.93 7.58 -1.99
N GLU A 29 20.19 6.29 -1.95
CA GLU A 29 19.21 5.28 -2.17
C GLU A 29 18.07 5.75 -1.31
N GLN A 30 17.02 6.19 -1.97
CA GLN A 30 15.81 6.64 -1.31
C GLN A 30 15.61 5.57 -0.26
N ALA A 31 15.89 5.95 0.97
CA ALA A 31 15.50 5.14 2.09
C ALA A 31 14.01 4.91 1.85
N HIS A 32 13.69 3.82 1.20
CA HIS A 32 12.41 3.19 1.41
C HIS A 32 12.37 3.16 2.92
N ARG A 33 11.64 4.14 3.48
CA ARG A 33 11.27 4.05 4.87
C ARG A 33 10.91 2.60 5.03
N ALA A 34 11.80 1.84 5.63
CA ALA A 34 11.41 0.65 6.30
C ALA A 34 10.32 1.15 7.24
N VAL A 35 9.08 1.09 6.74
CA VAL A 35 7.92 1.13 7.58
C VAL A 35 8.29 0.12 8.63
N GLU A 36 8.36 0.54 9.88
CA GLU A 36 8.62 -0.34 10.99
C GLU A 36 7.63 -1.48 10.89
N SER A 37 8.04 -2.51 10.19
CA SER A 37 7.23 -3.69 9.85
C SER A 37 6.97 -4.58 11.07
N GLY A 38 7.31 -4.09 12.26
CA GLY A 38 7.18 -4.82 13.52
C GLY A 38 5.81 -4.74 14.18
N ASP A 39 4.95 -3.76 13.80
CA ASP A 39 3.69 -3.50 14.53
C ASP A 39 2.45 -3.43 13.64
N SER A 40 2.56 -3.72 12.35
CA SER A 40 1.43 -3.74 11.40
C SER A 40 1.34 -5.06 10.65
N ALA A 41 0.12 -5.54 10.46
CA ALA A 41 -0.24 -6.63 9.55
C ALA A 41 -1.23 -6.14 8.51
N PHE A 42 -1.30 -6.83 7.37
CA PHE A 42 -2.18 -6.47 6.27
C PHE A 42 -3.19 -7.59 6.01
N VAL A 43 -4.46 -7.23 6.06
CA VAL A 43 -5.57 -8.15 5.79
C VAL A 43 -6.12 -7.87 4.41
N ASP A 44 -5.96 -8.83 3.52
CA ASP A 44 -6.52 -8.79 2.16
C ASP A 44 -8.02 -9.07 2.20
N MET A 45 -8.79 -8.33 1.40
CA MET A 45 -10.24 -8.52 1.32
C MET A 45 -10.66 -9.64 0.36
N ASP A 46 -9.72 -10.43 -0.17
CA ASP A 46 -9.88 -11.60 -1.04
C ASP A 46 -10.50 -11.29 -2.41
N ARG A 47 -11.59 -10.58 -2.46
CA ARG A 47 -12.31 -10.25 -3.69
C ARG A 47 -12.50 -8.75 -3.81
N LYS A 48 -12.37 -8.23 -5.01
CA LYS A 48 -12.66 -6.83 -5.34
C LYS A 48 -14.12 -6.49 -5.01
N PHE A 49 -14.33 -5.24 -4.65
CA PHE A 49 -15.67 -4.66 -4.50
C PHE A 49 -16.14 -4.15 -5.86
N VAL A 50 -17.38 -4.46 -6.21
CA VAL A 50 -18.01 -3.97 -7.44
C VAL A 50 -19.20 -3.13 -7.05
N VAL A 51 -19.15 -1.84 -7.36
CA VAL A 51 -20.14 -0.84 -6.96
C VAL A 51 -20.83 -0.30 -8.22
N PRO A 52 -22.13 -0.61 -8.43
CA PRO A 52 -22.86 -0.07 -9.56
C PRO A 52 -23.20 1.40 -9.37
N LEU A 53 -22.92 2.22 -10.37
CA LEU A 53 -23.37 3.62 -10.43
C LEU A 53 -24.69 3.68 -11.18
N VAL A 54 -25.76 3.89 -10.45
CA VAL A 54 -27.14 3.94 -11.00
C VAL A 54 -27.56 5.38 -11.20
N ARG A 55 -28.03 5.70 -12.39
CA ARG A 55 -28.60 7.00 -12.74
C ARG A 55 -29.86 6.80 -13.57
N GLY A 56 -30.97 7.41 -13.13
CA GLY A 56 -32.24 7.30 -13.84
C GLY A 56 -32.72 5.86 -14.04
N ASN A 57 -32.61 5.01 -13.01
CA ASN A 57 -33.02 3.60 -13.00
C ASN A 57 -32.20 2.68 -13.94
N ARG A 58 -30.99 3.10 -14.35
CA ARG A 58 -30.07 2.29 -15.15
C ARG A 58 -28.68 2.30 -14.54
N VAL A 59 -27.99 1.17 -14.62
CA VAL A 59 -26.55 1.10 -14.34
C VAL A 59 -25.82 1.80 -15.47
N ARG A 60 -25.05 2.82 -15.15
CA ARG A 60 -24.24 3.58 -16.11
C ARG A 60 -22.81 3.12 -16.16
N SER A 61 -22.28 2.75 -15.02
CA SER A 61 -20.92 2.25 -14.89
C SER A 61 -20.79 1.42 -13.63
N LEU A 62 -19.68 0.68 -13.56
CA LEU A 62 -19.27 -0.08 -12.38
C LEU A 62 -17.95 0.50 -11.88
N VAL A 63 -17.85 0.77 -10.59
CA VAL A 63 -16.59 1.05 -9.93
C VAL A 63 -16.09 -0.24 -9.31
N VAL A 64 -14.87 -0.62 -9.65
CA VAL A 64 -14.19 -1.81 -9.13
C VAL A 64 -13.05 -1.36 -8.23
N VAL A 65 -13.04 -1.83 -6.99
CA VAL A 65 -12.06 -1.45 -5.97
C VAL A 65 -11.45 -2.70 -5.35
N ASP A 66 -10.12 -2.74 -5.33
CA ASP A 66 -9.35 -3.71 -4.56
C ASP A 66 -8.83 -3.06 -3.28
N LEU A 67 -9.09 -3.68 -2.13
CA LEU A 67 -8.82 -3.11 -0.82
C LEU A 67 -8.03 -4.06 0.06
N ARG A 68 -7.11 -3.47 0.84
CA ARG A 68 -6.44 -4.12 1.97
C ARG A 68 -6.59 -3.25 3.20
N LEU A 69 -6.69 -3.89 4.34
CA LEU A 69 -6.77 -3.23 5.63
C LEU A 69 -5.45 -3.41 6.39
N GLU A 70 -4.84 -2.32 6.79
CA GLU A 70 -3.73 -2.33 7.73
C GLU A 70 -4.28 -2.35 9.15
N VAL A 71 -3.80 -3.29 9.95
CA VAL A 71 -4.17 -3.47 11.36
C VAL A 71 -2.92 -3.58 12.23
N LYS A 72 -3.07 -3.43 13.55
CA LYS A 72 -2.01 -3.82 14.48
C LYS A 72 -1.67 -5.30 14.32
N SER A 73 -0.40 -5.67 14.36
CA SER A 73 0.04 -7.07 14.24
C SER A 73 -0.65 -7.98 15.26
N SER A 74 -0.84 -7.50 16.49
CA SER A 74 -1.55 -8.22 17.55
C SER A 74 -3.02 -8.50 17.27
N ALA A 75 -3.62 -7.77 16.32
CA ALA A 75 -5.03 -7.88 15.96
C ALA A 75 -5.25 -8.65 14.64
N GLU A 76 -4.19 -9.15 14.00
CA GLU A 76 -4.29 -9.80 12.69
C GLU A 76 -5.27 -10.97 12.69
N THR A 77 -5.15 -11.90 13.62
CA THR A 77 -6.04 -13.06 13.73
C THR A 77 -7.49 -12.64 13.89
N ARG A 78 -7.75 -11.68 14.79
CA ARG A 78 -9.09 -11.13 15.00
C ARG A 78 -9.66 -10.45 13.75
N ALA A 79 -8.82 -9.71 13.04
CA ALA A 79 -9.22 -9.04 11.79
C ALA A 79 -9.55 -10.05 10.69
N GLN A 80 -8.81 -11.17 10.59
CA GLN A 80 -9.12 -12.27 9.68
C GLN A 80 -10.46 -12.93 10.02
N GLU A 81 -10.74 -13.19 11.29
CA GLU A 81 -12.01 -13.76 11.76
C GLU A 81 -13.20 -12.83 11.49
N LEU A 82 -13.01 -11.53 11.66
CA LEU A 82 -14.03 -10.50 11.43
C LEU A 82 -14.08 -9.99 9.99
N LYS A 83 -13.24 -10.51 9.08
CA LYS A 83 -13.20 -10.10 7.67
C LYS A 83 -14.59 -10.05 7.00
N PRO A 84 -15.50 -11.01 7.20
CA PRO A 84 -16.85 -10.91 6.62
C PRO A 84 -17.60 -9.64 7.05
N LYS A 85 -17.48 -9.26 8.34
CA LYS A 85 -18.10 -8.02 8.86
C LYS A 85 -17.42 -6.77 8.32
N VAL A 86 -16.09 -6.79 8.21
CA VAL A 86 -15.33 -5.68 7.63
C VAL A 86 -15.72 -5.48 6.17
N ARG A 87 -15.88 -6.56 5.41
CA ARG A 87 -16.34 -6.50 4.02
C ARG A 87 -17.74 -5.91 3.89
N ASP A 88 -18.64 -6.28 4.80
CA ASP A 88 -20.02 -5.79 4.83
C ASP A 88 -20.04 -4.27 5.01
N VAL A 89 -19.39 -3.76 6.05
CA VAL A 89 -19.34 -2.30 6.30
C VAL A 89 -18.57 -1.53 5.21
N PHE A 90 -17.61 -2.15 4.55
CA PHE A 90 -16.94 -1.54 3.40
C PHE A 90 -17.88 -1.39 2.21
N LEU A 91 -18.66 -2.42 1.93
CA LEU A 91 -19.63 -2.39 0.85
C LEU A 91 -20.69 -1.32 1.10
N ASP A 92 -21.22 -1.23 2.32
CA ASP A 92 -22.17 -0.19 2.72
C ASP A 92 -21.58 1.23 2.56
N ALA A 93 -20.33 1.44 2.98
CA ALA A 93 -19.65 2.73 2.83
C ALA A 93 -19.46 3.10 1.35
N LEU A 94 -19.05 2.15 0.51
CA LEU A 94 -18.88 2.36 -0.92
C LEU A 94 -20.23 2.65 -1.62
N TYR A 95 -21.29 1.97 -1.26
CA TYR A 95 -22.63 2.26 -1.79
C TYR A 95 -23.13 3.63 -1.36
N ALA A 96 -22.92 4.02 -0.12
CA ALA A 96 -23.27 5.36 0.36
C ALA A 96 -22.51 6.46 -0.43
N MET A 97 -21.23 6.26 -0.72
CA MET A 97 -20.43 7.14 -1.55
C MET A 97 -20.97 7.21 -3.00
N ALA A 98 -21.34 6.08 -3.58
CA ALA A 98 -21.91 6.02 -4.93
C ALA A 98 -23.24 6.77 -5.02
N VAL A 99 -24.14 6.59 -4.03
CA VAL A 99 -25.41 7.31 -3.95
C VAL A 99 -25.20 8.80 -3.77
N ALA A 100 -24.21 9.21 -2.98
CA ALA A 100 -23.84 10.61 -2.79
C ALA A 100 -23.17 11.25 -4.02
N GLY A 101 -22.86 10.48 -5.07
CA GLY A 101 -22.24 10.98 -6.30
C GLY A 101 -20.72 11.14 -6.21
N ALA A 102 -20.07 10.58 -5.18
CA ALA A 102 -18.63 10.71 -4.99
C ALA A 102 -17.80 10.15 -6.15
N PHE A 103 -18.37 9.23 -6.92
CA PHE A 103 -17.70 8.58 -8.05
C PHE A 103 -18.14 9.12 -9.43
N ASP A 104 -18.90 10.20 -9.49
CA ASP A 104 -19.41 10.74 -10.75
C ASP A 104 -18.35 11.53 -11.55
N GLY A 105 -17.38 12.11 -10.84
CA GLY A 105 -16.30 12.90 -11.42
C GLY A 105 -15.04 12.10 -11.72
N ASP A 106 -13.90 12.74 -11.48
CA ASP A 106 -12.58 12.13 -11.60
C ASP A 106 -12.32 11.18 -10.43
N LEU A 107 -12.50 9.88 -10.70
CA LEU A 107 -12.29 8.82 -9.73
C LEU A 107 -10.84 8.76 -9.19
N TYR A 108 -9.88 9.22 -9.99
CA TYR A 108 -8.46 9.15 -9.67
C TYR A 108 -7.94 10.37 -8.92
N SER A 109 -8.79 11.37 -8.69
CA SER A 109 -8.40 12.55 -7.93
C SER A 109 -8.01 12.19 -6.49
N ASN A 110 -7.01 12.89 -5.95
CA ASN A 110 -6.57 12.71 -4.57
C ASN A 110 -7.70 12.94 -3.56
N ASN A 111 -8.65 13.82 -3.89
CA ASN A 111 -9.79 14.12 -3.04
C ASN A 111 -10.73 12.90 -2.91
N VAL A 112 -11.13 12.30 -4.02
CA VAL A 112 -12.01 11.11 -4.02
C VAL A 112 -11.34 9.94 -3.33
N GLN A 113 -10.06 9.68 -3.64
CA GLN A 113 -9.33 8.60 -2.99
C GLN A 113 -9.10 8.85 -1.50
N GLY A 114 -8.83 10.09 -1.11
CA GLY A 114 -8.68 10.50 0.30
C GLY A 114 -9.98 10.32 1.09
N GLU A 115 -11.09 10.76 0.53
CA GLU A 115 -12.42 10.55 1.13
C GLU A 115 -12.76 9.07 1.25
N MET A 116 -12.49 8.29 0.22
CA MET A 116 -12.72 6.83 0.25
C MET A 116 -11.94 6.17 1.37
N ARG A 117 -10.63 6.46 1.50
CA ARG A 117 -9.82 5.91 2.59
C ARG A 117 -10.35 6.31 3.96
N ALA A 118 -10.74 7.57 4.13
CA ALA A 118 -11.26 8.07 5.41
C ALA A 118 -12.56 7.37 5.81
N ARG A 119 -13.52 7.26 4.89
CA ARG A 119 -14.81 6.60 5.15
C ARG A 119 -14.67 5.10 5.41
N LEU A 120 -13.83 4.42 4.64
CA LEU A 120 -13.57 2.99 4.82
C LEU A 120 -12.82 2.73 6.14
N LEU A 121 -11.88 3.59 6.53
CA LEU A 121 -11.20 3.46 7.82
C LEU A 121 -12.16 3.67 8.99
N GLU A 122 -13.05 4.64 8.90
CA GLU A 122 -14.11 4.85 9.90
C GLU A 122 -15.01 3.61 10.02
N ALA A 123 -15.43 3.04 8.89
CA ALA A 123 -16.22 1.80 8.87
C ALA A 123 -15.46 0.63 9.51
N ALA A 124 -14.18 0.45 9.18
CA ALA A 124 -13.32 -0.57 9.79
C ALA A 124 -13.18 -0.40 11.31
N ARG A 125 -13.06 0.84 11.77
CA ARG A 125 -13.00 1.16 13.20
C ARG A 125 -14.30 0.85 13.93
N GLY A 126 -15.44 0.89 13.28
CA GLY A 126 -16.71 0.41 13.81
C GLY A 126 -16.69 -1.08 14.17
N VAL A 127 -15.84 -1.89 13.52
CA VAL A 127 -15.70 -3.34 13.74
C VAL A 127 -14.47 -3.67 14.59
N LEU A 128 -13.33 -3.05 14.31
CA LEU A 128 -12.02 -3.40 14.88
C LEU A 128 -11.47 -2.35 15.86
N GLN A 129 -12.17 -1.24 16.01
CA GLN A 129 -11.79 -0.12 16.89
C GLN A 129 -10.40 0.43 16.53
N GLU A 130 -9.56 0.69 17.53
CA GLU A 130 -8.21 1.23 17.41
C GLU A 130 -7.21 0.30 16.68
N ASP A 131 -7.61 -0.95 16.43
CA ASP A 131 -6.77 -1.91 15.74
C ASP A 131 -6.71 -1.67 14.24
N ALA A 132 -7.72 -1.01 13.65
CA ALA A 132 -7.72 -0.58 12.26
C ALA A 132 -6.86 0.69 12.09
N ARG A 133 -5.81 0.63 11.28
CA ARG A 133 -4.82 1.70 11.10
C ARG A 133 -4.98 2.49 9.81
N ALA A 134 -5.07 1.78 8.68
CA ALA A 134 -5.16 2.42 7.37
C ALA A 134 -5.86 1.54 6.35
N ILE A 135 -6.34 2.16 5.28
CA ILE A 135 -6.88 1.50 4.10
C ILE A 135 -5.90 1.67 2.94
N LEU A 136 -5.57 0.54 2.30
CA LEU A 136 -4.78 0.53 1.08
C LEU A 136 -5.70 0.21 -0.10
N ILE A 137 -5.60 1.01 -1.15
CA ILE A 137 -6.31 0.80 -2.41
C ILE A 137 -5.29 0.19 -3.38
N GLY A 138 -5.47 -1.09 -3.71
CA GLY A 138 -4.61 -1.82 -4.64
C GLY A 138 -4.96 -1.54 -6.09
N GLU A 139 -6.25 -1.49 -6.39
CA GLU A 139 -6.77 -1.19 -7.72
C GLU A 139 -8.06 -0.37 -7.61
N LEU A 140 -8.21 0.58 -8.51
CA LEU A 140 -9.42 1.39 -8.63
C LEU A 140 -9.67 1.64 -10.11
N LEU A 141 -10.82 1.22 -10.61
CA LEU A 141 -11.19 1.47 -12.01
C LEU A 141 -12.69 1.65 -12.16
N ARG A 142 -13.10 2.36 -13.23
CA ARG A 142 -14.48 2.50 -13.63
C ARG A 142 -14.68 1.85 -15.01
N GLN A 143 -15.73 1.06 -15.12
CA GLN A 143 -16.18 0.42 -16.37
C GLN A 143 -17.53 1.01 -16.75
N ASP A 144 -17.59 1.72 -17.87
CA ASP A 144 -18.83 2.27 -18.43
C ASP A 144 -19.63 1.15 -19.10
N GLN A 145 -20.98 1.23 -19.03
CA GLN A 145 -21.94 0.24 -19.56
C GLN A 145 -22.66 0.82 -20.76
#